data_b46119ea33582a860e907640f87a5719
#
_entry.id   b46119ea33582a860e907640f87a5719
#
_cell.length_a   1.000
_cell.length_b   1.000
_cell.length_c   1.000
_cell.angle_alpha   90.00
_cell.angle_beta   90.00
_cell.angle_gamma   90.00
#
_symmetry.space_group_name_H-M   'P 1'
#
loop_
_entity.id
_entity.type
_entity.pdbx_description
1 polymer ?
#
loop_
_entity_poly.entity_id
_entity_poly.type
_entity_poly.pdbx_seq_one_letter_code
_entity_poly.pdbx_strand_id
1 'polypeptide(L)'
;MQLSPSVCIERTHSGLEFISINSRQCKAKIFLQGGQITEFTPKGKLSLLWVSGDETFSEGKSIRGGIPICWPWFGQHENTDFPAHGFARTHVWQADEVHETDSEVTVSLKLPMKQVDSTFWPHQSSLRVEFILSEQLEVRLTTCNLGNTPFSYTQALHTYFPTDDINNTRVTGLQGAQYIEFGQGPHQQNDVVDFSRETDMVYTQAAAVQTIDTPQGMISVSRENSQSCVLWNPWIEKSKRLSNFADDDYKSMLCLEAANVLEDAVTLEPKQSHTLVTTIKWLG
;
A
#
# COMPACT_ATOMS: atom_id res chain seq x y z
N MET A 1 -7.61 -6.28 23.10
CA MET A 1 -6.32 -6.71 22.52
C MET A 1 -5.26 -6.67 23.60
N GLN A 2 -4.50 -7.74 23.77
CA GLN A 2 -3.34 -7.76 24.67
C GLN A 2 -2.14 -7.23 23.90
N LEU A 3 -1.49 -6.17 24.39
CA LEU A 3 -0.29 -5.58 23.80
C LEU A 3 0.95 -6.36 24.29
N SER A 4 1.96 -6.45 23.46
CA SER A 4 3.28 -6.98 23.80
C SER A 4 4.21 -5.85 24.30
N PRO A 5 5.37 -6.18 24.91
CA PRO A 5 6.24 -5.18 25.51
C PRO A 5 6.74 -4.10 24.55
N SER A 6 6.91 -4.42 23.27
CA SER A 6 7.39 -3.46 22.26
C SER A 6 6.28 -2.75 21.50
N VAL A 7 5.01 -2.94 21.88
CA VAL A 7 3.84 -2.42 21.15
C VAL A 7 2.98 -1.57 22.07
N CYS A 8 2.67 -0.34 21.67
CA CYS A 8 1.76 0.54 22.38
C CYS A 8 0.79 1.23 21.42
N ILE A 9 -0.32 1.76 21.95
CA ILE A 9 -1.24 2.60 21.19
C ILE A 9 -0.96 4.04 21.56
N GLU A 10 -0.75 4.85 20.56
CA GLU A 10 -0.48 6.28 20.66
C GLU A 10 -1.49 7.07 19.84
N ARG A 11 -1.45 8.40 19.95
CA ARG A 11 -2.28 9.32 19.17
C ARG A 11 -1.43 10.42 18.57
N THR A 12 -1.77 10.83 17.36
CA THR A 12 -1.25 12.06 16.77
C THR A 12 -1.78 13.27 17.52
N HIS A 13 -1.20 14.44 17.26
CA HIS A 13 -1.74 15.71 17.77
C HIS A 13 -3.17 15.98 17.24
N SER A 14 -3.50 15.52 16.05
CA SER A 14 -4.84 15.61 15.45
C SER A 14 -5.84 14.55 16.00
N GLY A 15 -5.39 13.63 16.87
CA GLY A 15 -6.24 12.65 17.55
C GLY A 15 -6.32 11.27 16.89
N LEU A 16 -5.68 11.03 15.73
CA LEU A 16 -5.69 9.71 15.10
C LEU A 16 -4.90 8.70 15.93
N GLU A 17 -5.51 7.56 16.18
CA GLU A 17 -4.85 6.44 16.90
C GLU A 17 -3.98 5.63 15.95
N PHE A 18 -2.81 5.24 16.46
CA PHE A 18 -1.91 4.33 15.78
C PHE A 18 -1.22 3.37 16.76
N ILE A 19 -0.85 2.21 16.25
CA ILE A 19 -0.03 1.22 16.94
C ILE A 19 1.42 1.59 16.66
N SER A 20 2.17 1.90 17.71
CA SER A 20 3.60 2.16 17.70
C SER A 20 4.35 0.91 18.09
N ILE A 21 5.31 0.51 17.26
CA ILE A 21 6.15 -0.66 17.47
C ILE A 21 7.61 -0.20 17.60
N ASN A 22 8.29 -0.65 18.67
CA ASN A 22 9.72 -0.42 18.89
C ASN A 22 10.35 -1.72 19.39
N SER A 23 10.54 -2.66 18.47
CA SER A 23 11.05 -4.00 18.74
C SER A 23 12.60 -4.06 18.61
N ARG A 24 13.15 -5.26 18.85
CA ARG A 24 14.56 -5.52 18.60
C ARG A 24 14.91 -5.49 17.11
N GLN A 25 13.94 -5.75 16.23
CA GLN A 25 14.13 -5.90 14.79
C GLN A 25 13.84 -4.61 14.02
N CYS A 26 12.85 -3.81 14.47
CA CYS A 26 12.40 -2.66 13.71
C CYS A 26 11.64 -1.64 14.57
N LYS A 27 11.41 -0.47 13.96
CA LYS A 27 10.39 0.50 14.39
C LYS A 27 9.31 0.57 13.31
N ALA A 28 8.04 0.72 13.74
CA ALA A 28 6.93 0.87 12.83
C ALA A 28 5.79 1.68 13.45
N LYS A 29 4.94 2.28 12.57
CA LYS A 29 3.67 2.91 12.94
C LYS A 29 2.55 2.41 12.04
N ILE A 30 1.47 1.92 12.64
CA ILE A 30 0.30 1.42 11.93
C ILE A 30 -0.91 2.19 12.42
N PHE A 31 -1.50 3.02 11.55
CA PHE A 31 -2.70 3.79 11.86
C PHE A 31 -3.95 2.92 11.80
N LEU A 32 -4.86 3.13 12.77
CA LEU A 32 -6.17 2.49 12.72
C LEU A 32 -7.01 3.07 11.59
N GLN A 33 -6.91 4.38 11.33
CA GLN A 33 -7.51 4.96 10.14
C GLN A 33 -6.80 4.46 8.89
N GLY A 34 -7.56 3.87 7.99
CA GLY A 34 -7.07 3.28 6.75
C GLY A 34 -6.45 1.88 6.92
N GLY A 35 -6.25 1.39 8.16
CA GLY A 35 -5.51 0.16 8.41
C GLY A 35 -4.09 0.22 7.83
N GLN A 36 -3.45 1.38 7.94
CA GLN A 36 -2.32 1.78 7.11
C GLN A 36 -1.01 1.84 7.90
N ILE A 37 0.01 1.11 7.46
CA ILE A 37 1.38 1.31 7.97
C ILE A 37 2.00 2.54 7.30
N THR A 38 2.56 3.45 8.11
CA THR A 38 3.17 4.71 7.64
C THR A 38 4.67 4.77 7.89
N GLU A 39 5.19 4.00 8.83
CA GLU A 39 6.62 3.92 9.13
C GLU A 39 7.04 2.47 9.26
N PHE A 40 8.13 2.11 8.63
CA PHE A 40 8.82 0.85 8.86
C PHE A 40 10.33 1.06 8.66
N THR A 41 11.07 0.90 9.75
CA THR A 41 12.52 1.11 9.81
C THR A 41 13.16 -0.14 10.41
N PRO A 42 13.77 -1.02 9.59
CA PRO A 42 14.55 -2.14 10.10
C PRO A 42 15.71 -1.66 10.94
N LYS A 43 16.14 -2.46 11.92
CA LYS A 43 17.22 -2.08 12.83
C LYS A 43 18.52 -1.76 12.09
N GLY A 44 19.05 -0.57 12.33
CA GLY A 44 20.30 -0.12 11.72
C GLY A 44 20.21 0.24 10.23
N LYS A 45 18.99 0.32 9.69
CA LYS A 45 18.72 0.73 8.30
C LYS A 45 17.92 2.04 8.27
N LEU A 46 17.74 2.60 7.07
CA LEU A 46 16.81 3.70 6.81
C LEU A 46 15.36 3.20 6.72
N SER A 47 14.41 4.12 6.84
CA SER A 47 12.99 3.80 6.62
C SER A 47 12.77 3.26 5.20
N LEU A 48 11.93 2.25 5.07
CA LEU A 48 11.48 1.69 3.79
C LEU A 48 10.20 2.35 3.27
N LEU A 49 9.56 3.19 4.07
CA LEU A 49 8.34 3.88 3.71
C LEU A 49 8.51 5.40 3.77
N TRP A 50 7.87 6.07 2.82
CA TRP A 50 7.85 7.52 2.72
C TRP A 50 6.47 8.06 3.14
N VAL A 51 6.44 9.20 3.80
CA VAL A 51 5.23 9.96 4.13
C VAL A 51 5.51 11.43 3.83
N SER A 52 4.53 12.13 3.24
CA SER A 52 4.64 13.56 2.95
C SER A 52 4.89 14.37 4.22
N GLY A 53 5.81 15.34 4.13
CA GLY A 53 6.05 16.30 5.21
C GLY A 53 4.84 17.20 5.50
N ASP A 54 3.94 17.37 4.53
CA ASP A 54 2.71 18.16 4.63
C ASP A 54 1.48 17.32 5.05
N GLU A 55 1.67 16.04 5.42
CA GLU A 55 0.57 15.21 5.90
C GLU A 55 0.02 15.71 7.24
N THR A 56 -1.27 15.97 7.28
CA THR A 56 -1.95 16.55 8.45
C THR A 56 -2.62 15.52 9.35
N PHE A 57 -2.66 14.26 8.94
CA PHE A 57 -3.29 13.15 9.66
C PHE A 57 -4.74 13.48 10.08
N SER A 58 -5.55 13.90 9.12
CA SER A 58 -6.93 14.33 9.36
C SER A 58 -7.91 13.16 9.38
N GLU A 59 -8.90 13.22 10.28
CA GLU A 59 -9.96 12.22 10.40
C GLU A 59 -10.75 12.08 9.08
N GLY A 60 -11.04 10.83 8.68
CA GLY A 60 -11.79 10.51 7.46
C GLY A 60 -11.03 10.78 6.16
N LYS A 61 -9.75 11.18 6.23
CA LYS A 61 -8.91 11.40 5.05
C LYS A 61 -7.88 10.28 4.89
N SER A 62 -7.54 9.98 3.65
CA SER A 62 -6.44 9.05 3.36
C SER A 62 -5.11 9.70 3.72
N ILE A 63 -4.24 8.98 4.45
CA ILE A 63 -2.89 9.45 4.80
C ILE A 63 -2.01 9.39 3.54
N ARG A 64 -1.25 10.46 3.29
CA ARG A 64 -0.38 10.58 2.12
C ARG A 64 1.00 10.00 2.39
N GLY A 65 1.18 8.73 2.03
CA GLY A 65 2.43 7.99 2.24
C GLY A 65 2.20 6.63 2.88
N GLY A 66 3.27 5.92 3.24
CA GLY A 66 3.18 4.57 3.76
C GLY A 66 2.60 3.57 2.76
N ILE A 67 1.64 2.76 3.19
CA ILE A 67 0.94 1.77 2.35
C ILE A 67 -0.57 1.94 2.49
N PRO A 68 -1.21 2.91 1.80
CA PRO A 68 -2.66 3.01 1.72
C PRO A 68 -3.28 1.74 1.12
N ILE A 69 -4.39 1.27 1.69
CA ILE A 69 -5.14 0.12 1.19
C ILE A 69 -6.22 0.60 0.23
N CYS A 70 -6.03 0.36 -1.06
CA CYS A 70 -7.04 0.58 -2.09
C CYS A 70 -7.95 -0.64 -2.17
N TRP A 71 -9.21 -0.50 -1.76
CA TRP A 71 -10.21 -1.57 -1.75
C TRP A 71 -11.63 -0.99 -1.58
N PRO A 72 -12.70 -1.50 -2.22
CA PRO A 72 -12.76 -2.66 -3.13
C PRO A 72 -12.63 -2.30 -4.62
N TRP A 73 -12.18 -1.09 -4.94
CA TRP A 73 -11.81 -0.70 -6.30
C TRP A 73 -10.53 0.13 -6.31
N PHE A 74 -9.79 0.02 -7.40
CA PHE A 74 -8.62 0.84 -7.68
C PHE A 74 -8.96 1.92 -8.72
N GLY A 75 -8.40 3.12 -8.58
CA GLY A 75 -8.69 4.25 -9.47
C GLY A 75 -10.03 4.92 -9.18
N GLN A 76 -10.55 5.63 -10.17
CA GLN A 76 -11.87 6.25 -10.11
C GLN A 76 -12.97 5.21 -10.24
N HIS A 77 -14.08 5.41 -9.54
CA HIS A 77 -15.27 4.60 -9.68
C HIS A 77 -16.15 5.17 -10.81
N GLU A 78 -16.95 4.33 -11.47
CA GLU A 78 -17.91 4.76 -12.51
C GLU A 78 -18.92 5.77 -11.95
N ASN A 79 -19.40 5.55 -10.73
CA ASN A 79 -20.14 6.56 -9.99
C ASN A 79 -19.14 7.55 -9.37
N THR A 80 -19.12 8.77 -9.88
CA THR A 80 -18.19 9.84 -9.47
C THR A 80 -18.43 10.36 -8.04
N ASP A 81 -19.58 10.04 -7.42
CA ASP A 81 -19.85 10.35 -6.01
C ASP A 81 -19.08 9.42 -5.06
N PHE A 82 -18.54 8.31 -5.58
CA PHE A 82 -17.75 7.38 -4.80
C PHE A 82 -16.27 7.81 -4.74
N PRO A 83 -15.58 7.57 -3.60
CA PRO A 83 -14.20 7.99 -3.46
C PRO A 83 -13.28 7.21 -4.41
N ALA A 84 -12.27 7.87 -4.98
CA ALA A 84 -11.23 7.18 -5.72
C ALA A 84 -10.49 6.17 -4.84
N HIS A 85 -10.11 5.03 -5.41
CA HIS A 85 -9.40 3.94 -4.75
C HIS A 85 -10.14 3.26 -3.58
N GLY A 86 -11.47 3.25 -3.64
CA GLY A 86 -12.29 2.63 -2.61
C GLY A 86 -12.34 3.40 -1.29
N PHE A 87 -12.95 2.77 -0.31
CA PHE A 87 -13.21 3.40 0.99
C PHE A 87 -12.33 2.86 2.14
N ALA A 88 -11.64 1.74 1.96
CA ALA A 88 -10.89 1.10 3.03
C ALA A 88 -9.86 2.03 3.69
N ARG A 89 -9.19 2.89 2.90
CA ARG A 89 -8.14 3.81 3.35
C ARG A 89 -8.64 5.04 4.13
N THR A 90 -9.95 5.26 4.22
CA THR A 90 -10.55 6.39 4.95
C THR A 90 -11.35 5.95 6.17
N HIS A 91 -11.61 4.65 6.33
CA HIS A 91 -12.34 4.10 7.46
C HIS A 91 -11.41 3.75 8.63
N VAL A 92 -11.95 3.75 9.84
CA VAL A 92 -11.21 3.31 11.02
C VAL A 92 -11.30 1.79 11.14
N TRP A 93 -10.15 1.13 11.17
CA TRP A 93 -10.00 -0.29 11.35
C TRP A 93 -9.90 -0.63 12.84
N GLN A 94 -10.19 -1.86 13.17
CA GLN A 94 -10.08 -2.38 14.53
C GLN A 94 -8.87 -3.29 14.63
N ALA A 95 -8.06 -3.06 15.66
CA ALA A 95 -6.97 -3.97 15.98
C ALA A 95 -7.54 -5.33 16.40
N ASP A 96 -7.04 -6.39 15.81
CA ASP A 96 -7.50 -7.76 16.02
C ASP A 96 -6.53 -8.53 16.91
N GLU A 97 -5.31 -8.76 16.44
CA GLU A 97 -4.30 -9.54 17.14
C GLU A 97 -2.93 -8.84 17.08
N VAL A 98 -2.17 -9.01 18.16
CA VAL A 98 -0.74 -8.67 18.22
C VAL A 98 -0.01 -9.88 18.77
N HIS A 99 1.00 -10.32 18.05
CA HIS A 99 1.88 -11.38 18.46
C HIS A 99 3.34 -10.95 18.31
N GLU A 100 4.16 -11.19 19.32
CA GLU A 100 5.60 -10.86 19.32
C GLU A 100 6.41 -12.09 19.66
N THR A 101 7.46 -12.32 18.88
CA THR A 101 8.50 -13.31 19.12
C THR A 101 9.87 -12.62 19.20
N ASP A 102 10.94 -13.37 19.41
CA ASP A 102 12.30 -12.82 19.39
C ASP A 102 12.71 -12.31 18.00
N SER A 103 12.08 -12.78 16.91
CA SER A 103 12.46 -12.49 15.52
C SER A 103 11.49 -11.55 14.79
N GLU A 104 10.25 -11.42 15.25
CA GLU A 104 9.24 -10.63 14.52
C GLU A 104 8.10 -10.16 15.44
N VAL A 105 7.41 -9.12 14.98
CA VAL A 105 6.13 -8.66 15.53
C VAL A 105 5.08 -8.78 14.43
N THR A 106 3.97 -9.45 14.72
CA THR A 106 2.80 -9.53 13.84
C THR A 106 1.68 -8.68 14.41
N VAL A 107 1.11 -7.82 13.60
CA VAL A 107 -0.07 -7.00 13.92
C VAL A 107 -1.13 -7.22 12.87
N SER A 108 -2.36 -7.53 13.28
CA SER A 108 -3.49 -7.63 12.37
C SER A 108 -4.61 -6.67 12.71
N LEU A 109 -5.23 -6.13 11.66
CA LEU A 109 -6.40 -5.26 11.75
C LEU A 109 -7.54 -5.81 10.90
N LYS A 110 -8.77 -5.52 11.30
CA LYS A 110 -10.01 -5.84 10.56
C LYS A 110 -10.77 -4.57 10.23
N LEU A 111 -11.26 -4.47 9.01
CA LEU A 111 -12.22 -3.42 8.67
C LEU A 111 -13.61 -3.82 9.20
N PRO A 112 -14.26 -2.98 10.04
CA PRO A 112 -15.57 -3.29 10.58
C PRO A 112 -16.67 -3.07 9.51
N MET A 113 -16.88 -4.04 8.64
CA MET A 113 -17.77 -3.99 7.47
C MET A 113 -19.22 -3.56 7.79
N LYS A 114 -19.68 -3.75 9.03
CA LYS A 114 -21.00 -3.28 9.48
C LYS A 114 -21.13 -1.74 9.49
N GLN A 115 -20.02 -1.02 9.51
CA GLN A 115 -19.98 0.45 9.48
C GLN A 115 -19.84 1.01 8.07
N VAL A 116 -19.61 0.15 7.09
CA VAL A 116 -19.54 0.53 5.68
C VAL A 116 -20.95 0.68 5.13
N ASP A 117 -21.21 1.79 4.45
CA ASP A 117 -22.49 1.99 3.76
C ASP A 117 -22.66 0.94 2.67
N SER A 118 -23.79 0.24 2.71
CA SER A 118 -24.12 -0.82 1.74
C SER A 118 -24.30 -0.28 0.31
N THR A 119 -24.43 1.02 0.11
CA THR A 119 -24.45 1.64 -1.22
C THR A 119 -23.08 1.58 -1.87
N PHE A 120 -21.98 1.65 -1.08
CA PHE A 120 -20.63 1.46 -1.60
C PHE A 120 -20.32 0.01 -1.87
N TRP A 121 -20.77 -0.91 -0.99
CA TRP A 121 -20.40 -2.30 -1.06
C TRP A 121 -21.55 -3.21 -0.56
N PRO A 122 -22.42 -3.71 -1.44
CA PRO A 122 -23.60 -4.49 -1.06
C PRO A 122 -23.30 -5.97 -0.75
N HIS A 123 -22.04 -6.36 -0.71
CA HIS A 123 -21.62 -7.76 -0.52
C HIS A 123 -21.26 -8.07 0.94
N GLN A 124 -21.66 -9.25 1.39
CA GLN A 124 -21.23 -9.77 2.68
C GLN A 124 -19.79 -10.27 2.57
N SER A 125 -18.86 -9.52 3.13
CA SER A 125 -17.43 -9.83 3.08
C SER A 125 -16.73 -9.50 4.39
N SER A 126 -15.48 -9.94 4.53
CA SER A 126 -14.53 -9.43 5.53
C SER A 126 -13.26 -8.98 4.85
N LEU A 127 -12.63 -7.97 5.43
CA LEU A 127 -11.32 -7.47 5.01
C LEU A 127 -10.39 -7.42 6.22
N ARG A 128 -9.25 -8.09 6.13
CA ARG A 128 -8.21 -8.15 7.16
C ARG A 128 -6.87 -7.79 6.54
N VAL A 129 -6.09 -6.98 7.24
CA VAL A 129 -4.69 -6.75 6.92
C VAL A 129 -3.81 -7.30 8.05
N GLU A 130 -2.68 -7.89 7.69
CA GLU A 130 -1.68 -8.39 8.61
C GLU A 130 -0.31 -7.83 8.20
N PHE A 131 0.41 -7.31 9.20
CA PHE A 131 1.76 -6.79 9.06
C PHE A 131 2.71 -7.68 9.84
N ILE A 132 3.67 -8.29 9.15
CA ILE A 132 4.73 -9.11 9.73
C ILE A 132 6.03 -8.29 9.65
N LEU A 133 6.54 -7.89 10.81
CA LEU A 133 7.56 -6.89 11.00
C LEU A 133 8.82 -7.54 11.57
N SER A 134 9.86 -7.64 10.76
CA SER A 134 11.16 -8.23 11.11
C SER A 134 12.30 -7.37 10.53
N GLU A 135 13.34 -7.96 9.96
CA GLU A 135 14.31 -7.26 9.09
C GLU A 135 13.69 -6.84 7.75
N GLN A 136 12.53 -7.42 7.43
CA GLN A 136 11.69 -7.08 6.28
C GLN A 136 10.27 -6.78 6.74
N LEU A 137 9.52 -6.07 5.90
CA LEU A 137 8.09 -5.86 6.04
C LEU A 137 7.35 -6.77 5.08
N GLU A 138 6.44 -7.59 5.61
CA GLU A 138 5.47 -8.31 4.80
C GLU A 138 4.07 -7.83 5.16
N VAL A 139 3.26 -7.52 4.14
CA VAL A 139 1.86 -7.08 4.30
C VAL A 139 0.96 -8.04 3.55
N ARG A 140 -0.02 -8.58 4.25
CA ARG A 140 -1.03 -9.51 3.73
C ARG A 140 -2.41 -8.87 3.82
N LEU A 141 -3.06 -8.64 2.68
CA LEU A 141 -4.43 -8.12 2.61
C LEU A 141 -5.38 -9.24 2.17
N THR A 142 -6.24 -9.70 3.09
CA THR A 142 -7.15 -10.82 2.86
C THR A 142 -8.59 -10.35 2.76
N THR A 143 -9.23 -10.66 1.63
CA THR A 143 -10.67 -10.51 1.40
C THR A 143 -11.34 -11.87 1.42
N CYS A 144 -12.45 -12.03 2.19
CA CYS A 144 -13.27 -13.23 2.18
C CYS A 144 -14.69 -12.91 1.72
N ASN A 145 -15.25 -13.74 0.87
CA ASN A 145 -16.67 -13.71 0.54
C ASN A 145 -17.47 -14.50 1.59
N LEU A 146 -18.19 -13.79 2.45
CA LEU A 146 -19.03 -14.39 3.49
C LEU A 146 -20.48 -14.61 3.01
N GLY A 147 -20.83 -14.06 1.85
CA GLY A 147 -22.13 -14.16 1.22
C GLY A 147 -22.41 -15.49 0.53
N ASN A 148 -23.50 -15.51 -0.25
CA ASN A 148 -23.96 -16.66 -1.01
C ASN A 148 -23.92 -16.41 -2.53
N THR A 149 -23.43 -15.25 -2.96
CA THR A 149 -23.26 -14.87 -4.38
C THR A 149 -21.81 -14.47 -4.61
N PRO A 150 -21.25 -14.73 -5.82
CA PRO A 150 -19.93 -14.25 -6.17
C PRO A 150 -19.89 -12.74 -6.26
N PHE A 151 -18.71 -12.16 -6.07
CA PHE A 151 -18.42 -10.76 -6.37
C PHE A 151 -17.01 -10.58 -6.90
N SER A 152 -16.80 -9.50 -7.65
CA SER A 152 -15.49 -9.12 -8.15
C SER A 152 -15.04 -7.78 -7.54
N TYR A 153 -13.73 -7.59 -7.37
CA TYR A 153 -13.14 -6.37 -6.86
C TYR A 153 -11.72 -6.19 -7.41
N THR A 154 -11.24 -4.95 -7.32
CA THR A 154 -9.83 -4.63 -7.56
C THR A 154 -9.22 -4.06 -6.30
N GLN A 155 -7.90 -4.23 -6.14
CA GLN A 155 -7.20 -3.79 -4.93
C GLN A 155 -5.76 -3.41 -5.22
N ALA A 156 -5.17 -2.62 -4.32
CA ALA A 156 -3.74 -2.36 -4.30
C ALA A 156 -3.23 -2.05 -2.89
N LEU A 157 -2.00 -2.45 -2.62
CA LEU A 157 -1.17 -1.97 -1.53
C LEU A 157 -0.31 -0.83 -2.10
N HIS A 158 -0.82 0.42 -1.98
CA HIS A 158 -0.28 1.62 -2.65
C HIS A 158 0.98 2.13 -1.96
N THR A 159 2.07 1.38 -2.09
CA THR A 159 3.31 1.60 -1.32
C THR A 159 4.10 2.80 -1.82
N TYR A 160 4.39 3.75 -0.92
CA TYR A 160 5.28 4.90 -1.12
C TYR A 160 6.68 4.57 -0.62
N PHE A 161 7.66 4.58 -1.51
CA PHE A 161 9.07 4.35 -1.20
C PHE A 161 9.85 5.66 -1.15
N PRO A 162 10.80 5.80 -0.20
CA PRO A 162 11.69 6.95 -0.17
C PRO A 162 12.78 6.86 -1.23
N THR A 163 13.21 8.02 -1.71
CA THR A 163 14.47 8.21 -2.42
C THR A 163 15.01 9.60 -2.10
N ASP A 164 16.33 9.78 -2.15
CA ASP A 164 16.93 11.13 -2.00
C ASP A 164 16.87 11.92 -3.31
N ASP A 165 16.77 11.24 -4.45
CA ASP A 165 16.70 11.86 -5.76
C ASP A 165 16.02 10.95 -6.78
N ILE A 166 14.81 11.32 -7.18
CA ILE A 166 14.03 10.59 -8.18
C ILE A 166 14.72 10.52 -9.55
N ASN A 167 15.53 11.53 -9.92
CA ASN A 167 16.24 11.53 -11.20
C ASN A 167 17.36 10.48 -11.25
N ASN A 168 17.89 10.09 -10.10
CA ASN A 168 18.90 9.05 -9.95
C ASN A 168 18.33 7.73 -9.41
N THR A 169 17.00 7.57 -9.46
CA THR A 169 16.29 6.36 -9.04
C THR A 169 15.87 5.53 -10.27
N ARG A 170 15.98 4.22 -10.17
CA ARG A 170 15.62 3.28 -11.24
C ARG A 170 14.81 2.11 -10.67
N VAL A 171 13.94 1.55 -11.54
CA VAL A 171 13.19 0.32 -11.21
C VAL A 171 13.49 -0.74 -12.24
N THR A 172 13.96 -1.90 -11.77
CA THR A 172 14.23 -3.10 -12.57
C THR A 172 13.24 -4.22 -12.28
N GLY A 173 13.20 -5.25 -13.12
CA GLY A 173 12.25 -6.37 -12.99
C GLY A 173 10.90 -6.12 -13.66
N LEU A 174 10.78 -5.03 -14.44
CA LEU A 174 9.60 -4.71 -15.25
C LEU A 174 9.83 -4.94 -16.74
N GLN A 175 11.08 -5.20 -17.14
CA GLN A 175 11.43 -5.44 -18.55
C GLN A 175 10.69 -6.67 -19.08
N GLY A 176 10.15 -6.54 -20.29
CA GLY A 176 9.33 -7.56 -20.94
C GLY A 176 7.84 -7.52 -20.58
N ALA A 177 7.44 -6.77 -19.55
CA ALA A 177 6.05 -6.61 -19.20
C ALA A 177 5.34 -5.58 -20.11
N GLN A 178 4.05 -5.77 -20.29
CA GLN A 178 3.17 -4.76 -20.89
C GLN A 178 2.62 -3.84 -19.81
N TYR A 179 2.36 -2.59 -20.16
CA TYR A 179 1.74 -1.62 -19.28
C TYR A 179 0.72 -0.73 -20.00
N ILE A 180 -0.23 -0.25 -19.23
CA ILE A 180 -1.16 0.81 -19.59
C ILE A 180 -0.69 2.09 -18.92
N GLU A 181 -0.54 3.19 -19.67
CA GLU A 181 -0.13 4.49 -19.13
C GLU A 181 -1.24 5.51 -19.36
N PHE A 182 -1.71 6.18 -18.31
CA PHE A 182 -2.84 7.11 -18.34
C PHE A 182 -4.09 6.55 -19.07
N GLY A 183 -4.35 5.27 -18.90
CA GLY A 183 -5.47 4.57 -19.54
C GLY A 183 -5.25 4.25 -21.02
N GLN A 184 -4.05 4.47 -21.56
CA GLN A 184 -3.69 4.18 -22.95
C GLN A 184 -2.68 3.04 -23.05
N GLY A 185 -2.75 2.25 -24.09
CA GLY A 185 -1.85 1.13 -24.36
C GLY A 185 -2.56 -0.08 -24.94
N PRO A 186 -1.99 -1.31 -24.83
CA PRO A 186 -0.77 -1.60 -24.07
C PRO A 186 0.51 -1.10 -24.72
N HIS A 187 1.48 -0.72 -23.89
CA HIS A 187 2.86 -0.44 -24.26
C HIS A 187 3.77 -1.57 -23.79
N GLN A 188 4.99 -1.67 -24.35
CA GLN A 188 5.98 -2.67 -23.95
C GLN A 188 7.12 -2.00 -23.19
N GLN A 189 7.44 -2.48 -21.99
CA GLN A 189 8.61 -2.04 -21.24
C GLN A 189 9.86 -2.78 -21.73
N ASN A 190 10.74 -2.09 -22.43
CA ASN A 190 11.96 -2.71 -22.96
C ASN A 190 13.15 -2.55 -22.02
N ASP A 191 13.31 -1.37 -21.45
CA ASP A 191 14.47 -0.99 -20.64
C ASP A 191 14.14 -0.90 -19.15
N VAL A 192 15.13 -0.61 -18.33
CA VAL A 192 14.98 -0.20 -16.94
C VAL A 192 14.16 1.07 -16.89
N VAL A 193 13.25 1.20 -15.93
CA VAL A 193 12.47 2.42 -15.78
C VAL A 193 13.30 3.46 -15.04
N ASP A 194 13.41 4.65 -15.62
CA ASP A 194 13.86 5.89 -14.98
C ASP A 194 12.73 6.92 -14.93
N PHE A 195 12.94 8.00 -14.18
CA PHE A 195 11.93 9.04 -13.97
C PHE A 195 12.41 10.36 -14.58
N SER A 196 11.72 10.83 -15.59
CA SER A 196 11.97 12.11 -16.28
C SER A 196 10.69 12.89 -16.56
N ARG A 197 9.53 12.34 -16.19
CA ARG A 197 8.19 12.89 -16.40
C ARG A 197 7.19 12.29 -15.43
N GLU A 198 5.97 12.80 -15.41
CA GLU A 198 4.85 12.15 -14.71
C GLU A 198 4.74 10.69 -15.17
N THR A 199 4.67 9.79 -14.23
CA THR A 199 4.60 8.34 -14.43
C THR A 199 3.34 7.82 -13.77
N ASP A 200 2.51 7.09 -14.51
CA ASP A 200 1.28 6.43 -14.05
C ASP A 200 1.06 5.18 -14.89
N MET A 201 1.83 4.13 -14.55
CA MET A 201 1.95 2.91 -15.34
C MET A 201 1.36 1.72 -14.58
N VAL A 202 0.36 1.10 -15.16
CA VAL A 202 -0.23 -0.15 -14.66
C VAL A 202 0.35 -1.30 -15.47
N TYR A 203 1.28 -2.05 -14.88
CA TYR A 203 1.87 -3.23 -15.50
C TYR A 203 0.98 -4.44 -15.32
N THR A 204 0.80 -5.20 -16.39
CA THR A 204 0.10 -6.48 -16.39
C THR A 204 1.11 -7.61 -16.61
N GLN A 205 0.92 -8.75 -15.97
CA GLN A 205 1.81 -9.93 -16.08
C GLN A 205 3.30 -9.61 -15.78
N ALA A 206 3.54 -8.66 -14.88
CA ALA A 206 4.90 -8.31 -14.47
C ALA A 206 5.52 -9.43 -13.61
N ALA A 207 6.86 -9.59 -13.68
CA ALA A 207 7.59 -10.50 -12.79
C ALA A 207 7.25 -10.22 -11.32
N ALA A 208 7.27 -11.26 -10.48
CA ALA A 208 6.85 -11.14 -9.07
C ALA A 208 7.78 -10.27 -8.21
N VAL A 209 9.00 -10.00 -8.66
CA VAL A 209 10.02 -9.25 -7.92
C VAL A 209 10.53 -8.09 -8.75
N GLN A 210 10.53 -6.91 -8.15
CA GLN A 210 11.18 -5.69 -8.66
C GLN A 210 12.26 -5.24 -7.69
N THR A 211 13.22 -4.47 -8.20
CA THR A 211 14.22 -3.78 -7.38
C THR A 211 14.15 -2.29 -7.68
N ILE A 212 14.03 -1.50 -6.62
CA ILE A 212 14.17 -0.04 -6.67
C ILE A 212 15.63 0.26 -6.30
N ASP A 213 16.37 0.83 -7.24
CA ASP A 213 17.74 1.30 -7.05
C ASP A 213 17.72 2.80 -6.79
N THR A 214 18.08 3.19 -5.58
CA THR A 214 18.09 4.59 -5.11
C THR A 214 19.51 5.00 -4.72
N PRO A 215 19.81 6.30 -4.60
CA PRO A 215 21.12 6.76 -4.08
C PRO A 215 21.45 6.22 -2.67
N GLN A 216 20.44 5.82 -1.89
CA GLN A 216 20.60 5.29 -0.53
C GLN A 216 20.83 3.78 -0.50
N GLY A 217 20.59 3.06 -1.59
CA GLY A 217 20.71 1.62 -1.70
C GLY A 217 19.55 0.98 -2.48
N MET A 218 19.56 -0.34 -2.53
CA MET A 218 18.56 -1.10 -3.30
C MET A 218 17.49 -1.67 -2.37
N ILE A 219 16.22 -1.53 -2.80
CA ILE A 219 15.06 -2.08 -2.13
C ILE A 219 14.47 -3.18 -3.02
N SER A 220 14.31 -4.38 -2.46
CA SER A 220 13.54 -5.45 -3.10
C SER A 220 12.09 -5.36 -2.72
N VAL A 221 11.21 -5.44 -3.71
CA VAL A 221 9.76 -5.48 -3.57
C VAL A 221 9.27 -6.74 -4.28
N SER A 222 8.66 -7.65 -3.53
CA SER A 222 8.03 -8.84 -4.12
C SER A 222 6.55 -8.86 -3.82
N ARG A 223 5.79 -9.59 -4.65
CA ARG A 223 4.36 -9.78 -4.45
C ARG A 223 3.97 -11.23 -4.72
N GLU A 224 2.90 -11.67 -4.04
CA GLU A 224 2.28 -12.96 -4.25
C GLU A 224 0.78 -12.81 -4.50
N ASN A 225 0.21 -13.73 -5.27
CA ASN A 225 -1.21 -13.74 -5.65
C ASN A 225 -1.62 -12.49 -6.43
N SER A 226 -0.69 -11.93 -7.21
CA SER A 226 -0.87 -10.74 -8.04
C SER A 226 0.00 -10.85 -9.28
N GLN A 227 -0.54 -10.51 -10.43
CA GLN A 227 0.16 -10.41 -11.72
C GLN A 227 0.38 -8.96 -12.13
N SER A 228 -0.31 -8.01 -11.50
CA SER A 228 -0.21 -6.60 -11.84
C SER A 228 0.53 -5.79 -10.77
N CYS A 229 1.19 -4.72 -11.19
CA CYS A 229 1.75 -3.72 -10.29
C CYS A 229 1.61 -2.32 -10.89
N VAL A 230 1.62 -1.32 -10.03
CA VAL A 230 1.51 0.07 -10.45
C VAL A 230 2.77 0.81 -10.10
N LEU A 231 3.34 1.53 -11.07
CA LEU A 231 4.45 2.43 -10.86
C LEU A 231 3.97 3.87 -11.07
N TRP A 232 4.16 4.71 -10.03
CA TRP A 232 3.63 6.06 -10.05
C TRP A 232 4.61 7.08 -9.45
N ASN A 233 4.71 8.22 -10.11
CA ASN A 233 5.28 9.45 -9.57
C ASN A 233 4.51 10.65 -10.15
N PRO A 234 4.00 11.59 -9.33
CA PRO A 234 3.16 12.69 -9.80
C PRO A 234 3.90 13.73 -10.61
N TRP A 235 5.24 13.79 -10.52
CA TRP A 235 6.06 14.80 -11.15
C TRP A 235 5.63 16.23 -10.77
N ILE A 236 6.08 17.24 -11.53
CA ILE A 236 5.99 18.65 -11.15
C ILE A 236 4.53 19.16 -11.09
N GLU A 237 3.76 18.94 -12.15
CA GLU A 237 2.45 19.59 -12.28
C GLU A 237 1.34 18.91 -11.48
N LYS A 238 1.40 17.60 -11.31
CA LYS A 238 0.43 16.88 -10.51
C LYS A 238 0.69 17.08 -9.01
N SER A 239 1.96 17.17 -8.58
CA SER A 239 2.33 17.44 -7.18
C SER A 239 1.65 18.70 -6.63
N LYS A 240 1.67 19.78 -7.37
CA LYS A 240 1.04 21.06 -7.00
C LYS A 240 -0.49 21.01 -6.80
N ARG A 241 -1.14 19.95 -7.26
CA ARG A 241 -2.59 19.75 -7.19
C ARG A 241 -3.02 18.71 -6.17
N LEU A 242 -2.07 17.97 -5.61
CA LEU A 242 -2.35 16.95 -4.61
C LEU A 242 -2.54 17.59 -3.24
N SER A 243 -3.54 17.16 -2.51
CA SER A 243 -3.72 17.53 -1.11
C SER A 243 -2.73 16.79 -0.22
N ASN A 244 -2.26 17.45 0.85
CA ASN A 244 -1.31 16.90 1.82
C ASN A 244 -0.02 16.37 1.14
N PHE A 245 0.49 17.14 0.17
CA PHE A 245 1.66 16.79 -0.61
C PHE A 245 2.39 18.09 -0.99
N ALA A 246 3.65 18.24 -0.60
CA ALA A 246 4.40 19.43 -0.95
C ALA A 246 4.75 19.45 -2.46
N ASP A 247 4.90 20.62 -3.04
CA ASP A 247 5.18 20.81 -4.47
C ASP A 247 6.41 20.01 -4.94
N ASP A 248 7.40 19.85 -4.07
CA ASP A 248 8.67 19.18 -4.33
C ASP A 248 8.74 17.72 -3.83
N ASP A 249 7.70 17.21 -3.19
CA ASP A 249 7.66 15.84 -2.63
C ASP A 249 7.92 14.75 -3.69
N TYR A 250 7.52 15.00 -4.95
CA TYR A 250 7.77 14.07 -6.05
C TYR A 250 9.26 13.73 -6.24
N LYS A 251 10.18 14.60 -5.79
CA LYS A 251 11.62 14.39 -5.89
C LYS A 251 12.15 13.32 -4.94
N SER A 252 11.42 13.07 -3.85
CA SER A 252 11.84 12.24 -2.72
C SER A 252 11.07 10.93 -2.58
N MET A 253 10.19 10.60 -3.54
CA MET A 253 9.37 9.40 -3.46
C MET A 253 9.06 8.77 -4.82
N LEU A 254 8.66 7.51 -4.79
CA LEU A 254 7.94 6.83 -5.86
C LEU A 254 6.96 5.84 -5.25
N CYS A 255 5.91 5.46 -6.00
CA CYS A 255 5.07 4.32 -5.63
C CYS A 255 5.38 3.13 -6.53
N LEU A 256 5.51 1.96 -5.90
CA LEU A 256 5.53 0.66 -6.58
C LEU A 256 4.56 -0.27 -5.83
N GLU A 257 3.43 -0.54 -6.43
CA GLU A 257 2.28 -1.11 -5.74
C GLU A 257 2.07 -2.57 -6.12
N ALA A 258 1.86 -3.43 -5.14
CA ALA A 258 1.28 -4.74 -5.38
C ALA A 258 -0.22 -4.57 -5.62
N ALA A 259 -0.75 -5.05 -6.74
CA ALA A 259 -2.13 -4.80 -7.13
C ALA A 259 -2.80 -6.02 -7.78
N ASN A 260 -4.13 -6.08 -7.72
CA ASN A 260 -4.96 -6.91 -8.57
C ASN A 260 -5.92 -5.97 -9.31
N VAL A 261 -5.55 -5.53 -10.50
CA VAL A 261 -6.26 -4.53 -11.30
C VAL A 261 -6.37 -4.94 -12.76
N LEU A 262 -7.28 -4.32 -13.49
CA LEU A 262 -7.57 -4.66 -14.89
C LEU A 262 -7.95 -6.15 -15.02
N GLU A 263 -7.26 -6.90 -15.89
CA GLU A 263 -7.50 -8.34 -16.10
C GLU A 263 -7.14 -9.22 -14.89
N ASP A 264 -6.35 -8.68 -13.95
CA ASP A 264 -6.00 -9.34 -12.68
C ASP A 264 -7.02 -9.06 -11.55
N ALA A 265 -8.19 -8.50 -11.87
CA ALA A 265 -9.29 -8.33 -10.93
C ALA A 265 -9.68 -9.67 -10.29
N VAL A 266 -9.96 -9.64 -9.00
CA VAL A 266 -10.27 -10.85 -8.22
C VAL A 266 -11.77 -11.10 -8.21
N THR A 267 -12.17 -12.34 -8.53
CA THR A 267 -13.55 -12.82 -8.33
C THR A 267 -13.54 -13.89 -7.24
N LEU A 268 -14.38 -13.72 -6.23
CA LEU A 268 -14.54 -14.68 -5.14
C LEU A 268 -15.91 -15.34 -5.20
N GLU A 269 -15.92 -16.65 -5.36
CA GLU A 269 -17.10 -17.47 -5.15
C GLU A 269 -17.51 -17.47 -3.66
N PRO A 270 -18.76 -17.86 -3.33
CA PRO A 270 -19.19 -17.99 -1.94
C PRO A 270 -18.20 -18.78 -1.08
N LYS A 271 -17.80 -18.20 0.07
CA LYS A 271 -16.88 -18.78 1.05
C LYS A 271 -15.42 -18.87 0.59
N GLN A 272 -15.08 -18.34 -0.56
CA GLN A 272 -13.68 -18.20 -0.99
C GLN A 272 -13.01 -16.97 -0.38
N SER A 273 -11.70 -17.00 -0.34
CA SER A 273 -10.84 -15.90 0.06
C SER A 273 -9.67 -15.72 -0.89
N HIS A 274 -9.15 -14.51 -0.95
CA HIS A 274 -7.92 -14.17 -1.65
C HIS A 274 -7.06 -13.30 -0.74
N THR A 275 -5.75 -13.51 -0.78
CA THR A 275 -4.76 -12.73 -0.03
C THR A 275 -3.73 -12.15 -0.97
N LEU A 276 -3.72 -10.82 -1.11
CA LEU A 276 -2.65 -10.09 -1.78
C LEU A 276 -1.49 -9.91 -0.80
N VAL A 277 -0.27 -10.25 -1.20
CA VAL A 277 0.93 -10.13 -0.37
C VAL A 277 1.97 -9.22 -1.03
N THR A 278 2.60 -8.36 -0.24
CA THR A 278 3.84 -7.67 -0.63
C THR A 278 4.90 -7.86 0.45
N THR A 279 6.15 -8.10 0.02
CA THR A 279 7.31 -8.17 0.92
C THR A 279 8.37 -7.17 0.47
N ILE A 280 8.85 -6.36 1.41
CA ILE A 280 9.73 -5.23 1.17
C ILE A 280 10.95 -5.33 2.08
N LYS A 281 12.15 -5.20 1.50
CA LYS A 281 13.40 -5.23 2.27
C LYS A 281 14.53 -4.48 1.59
N TRP A 282 15.49 -3.99 2.37
CA TRP A 282 16.78 -3.55 1.86
C TRP A 282 17.60 -4.74 1.33
N LEU A 283 18.27 -4.55 0.20
CA LEU A 283 19.27 -5.48 -0.32
C LEU A 283 20.67 -5.02 0.12
N GLY A 284 21.38 -5.83 0.86
CA GLY A 284 22.75 -5.55 1.33
C GLY A 284 22.83 -4.94 2.71
#